data_ede74bfd9db3bb19eee438d002325943
#
_entry.id   ede74bfd9db3bb19eee438d002325943
#
_cell.length_a   1.000
_cell.length_b   1.000
_cell.length_c   1.000
_cell.angle_alpha   90.00
_cell.angle_beta   90.00
_cell.angle_gamma   90.00
#
_symmetry.space_group_name_H-M   'P 1'
#
loop_
_entity.id
_entity.type
_entity.pdbx_description
1 polymer ?
#
loop_
_entity_poly.entity_id
_entity_poly.type
_entity_poly.pdbx_seq_one_letter_code
_entity_poly.pdbx_strand_id
1 'polypeptide(L)'
;MTTIVRDGPLSGAMRRWAAIILTSLMLTVPVAPAASAQIGQPDIIQEHWYHSYLTLTLDVQAWASDYPEIVVLTVAGETELGRNLWVLKISDWAQNLKPDGTEKEVVYIDGGHHGNEHLGTELAFLTAEFYIEGWAAGDQEVIDVLSTTELHILIMLNADGNDIDTRWNINQVDLNRNYDHYWNTCPTTQPGSSAFSESETEANANYMNTMVSDADLYVTMHTGVWIMLYPWGKWPQQPSDWELFHFIRDDVHANISDIPIRNANQGLYPNCGTSRDYGYGVMGFPTFTFETDDEQFLLGSVEAISDRLGEELDVMRYLIQNVWYWRARLVVESIEIGDGLVDAHVVNLGRASTSNASLHYMDSSGELLWQSSMFGINATNETEVSLDARNLTLVEGGTWSINYQKRVIDASMWVNESVDENVIRNKGGGSGLLPAPSMLLVFVAFALAAINSRNRKFK
;
A
#
# COMPACT_ATOMS: atom_id res chain seq x y z
N MET A 1 40.61 -16.77 -22.69
CA MET A 1 39.73 -15.60 -22.70
C MET A 1 38.69 -15.84 -21.62
N THR A 2 38.87 -15.27 -20.48
CA THR A 2 38.04 -15.50 -19.27
C THR A 2 36.95 -14.44 -19.29
N THR A 3 35.73 -14.84 -19.55
CA THR A 3 34.58 -13.96 -19.51
C THR A 3 34.23 -13.77 -18.04
N ILE A 4 34.40 -12.56 -17.52
CA ILE A 4 33.93 -12.16 -16.22
C ILE A 4 32.42 -11.92 -16.34
N VAL A 5 31.63 -12.83 -15.83
CA VAL A 5 30.22 -12.59 -15.57
C VAL A 5 30.14 -11.59 -14.42
N ARG A 6 29.56 -10.43 -14.67
CA ARG A 6 29.24 -9.47 -13.61
C ARG A 6 28.10 -10.09 -12.78
N ASP A 7 28.41 -10.45 -11.55
CA ASP A 7 27.39 -10.72 -10.53
C ASP A 7 26.60 -9.44 -10.29
N GLY A 8 25.39 -9.39 -10.81
CA GLY A 8 24.38 -8.47 -10.29
C GLY A 8 24.03 -8.92 -8.86
N PRO A 9 23.57 -8.03 -8.01
CA PRO A 9 23.15 -8.43 -6.66
C PRO A 9 21.92 -9.32 -6.78
N LEU A 10 22.13 -10.63 -6.76
CA LEU A 10 21.07 -11.56 -6.51
C LEU A 10 20.53 -11.26 -5.10
N SER A 11 19.21 -11.08 -4.96
CA SER A 11 18.58 -10.87 -3.69
C SER A 11 19.02 -11.94 -2.68
N GLY A 12 19.10 -11.60 -1.41
CA GLY A 12 19.43 -12.53 -0.35
C GLY A 12 18.55 -13.79 -0.33
N ALA A 13 17.31 -13.64 -0.81
CA ALA A 13 16.36 -14.72 -1.04
C ALA A 13 16.99 -15.88 -1.83
N MET A 14 17.58 -15.62 -2.99
CA MET A 14 18.20 -16.68 -3.79
C MET A 14 19.35 -17.39 -3.09
N ARG A 15 20.12 -16.66 -2.24
CA ARG A 15 21.22 -17.29 -1.48
C ARG A 15 20.70 -18.15 -0.34
N ARG A 16 19.58 -17.77 0.30
CA ARG A 16 18.92 -18.59 1.33
C ARG A 16 18.27 -19.82 0.73
N TRP A 17 17.56 -19.70 -0.39
CA TRP A 17 16.98 -20.84 -1.09
C TRP A 17 18.06 -21.85 -1.49
N ALA A 18 19.19 -21.41 -2.02
CA ALA A 18 20.31 -22.28 -2.32
C ALA A 18 20.93 -22.90 -1.04
N ALA A 19 20.96 -22.17 0.08
CA ALA A 19 21.50 -22.67 1.35
C ALA A 19 20.51 -23.64 2.02
N ILE A 20 19.20 -23.41 1.96
CA ILE A 20 18.16 -24.32 2.48
C ILE A 20 18.17 -25.64 1.68
N ILE A 21 18.31 -25.59 0.36
CA ILE A 21 18.47 -26.79 -0.47
C ILE A 21 19.70 -27.59 -0.07
N LEU A 22 20.83 -26.93 0.24
CA LEU A 22 22.04 -27.64 0.69
C LEU A 22 21.96 -28.17 2.15
N THR A 23 21.28 -27.45 3.04
CA THR A 23 21.13 -27.89 4.44
C THR A 23 20.04 -28.94 4.61
N SER A 24 18.94 -28.89 3.86
CA SER A 24 17.92 -29.94 3.92
C SER A 24 18.43 -31.27 3.36
N LEU A 25 19.39 -31.27 2.43
CA LEU A 25 20.02 -32.52 1.98
C LEU A 25 20.89 -33.20 3.04
N MET A 26 21.29 -32.48 4.12
CA MET A 26 22.15 -33.06 5.19
C MET A 26 21.36 -33.54 6.43
N LEU A 27 20.05 -33.28 6.50
CA LEU A 27 19.23 -33.63 7.67
C LEU A 27 18.08 -34.59 7.39
N THR A 28 18.16 -35.41 6.34
CA THR A 28 17.13 -36.43 6.06
C THR A 28 17.30 -37.62 6.97
N VAL A 29 16.68 -37.58 8.16
CA VAL A 29 16.19 -38.82 8.83
C VAL A 29 14.91 -39.24 8.11
N PRO A 30 14.79 -40.45 7.59
CA PRO A 30 13.60 -40.88 6.87
C PRO A 30 12.43 -41.02 7.86
N VAL A 31 11.55 -40.03 7.93
CA VAL A 31 10.20 -40.20 8.44
C VAL A 31 9.37 -40.62 7.24
N ALA A 32 8.81 -41.82 7.31
CA ALA A 32 7.96 -42.34 6.24
C ALA A 32 6.76 -41.40 6.02
N PRO A 33 6.49 -40.96 4.78
CA PRO A 33 5.38 -40.06 4.52
C PRO A 33 4.06 -40.82 4.67
N ALA A 34 3.12 -40.24 5.41
CA ALA A 34 1.72 -40.59 5.26
C ALA A 34 1.30 -40.17 3.85
N ALA A 35 1.00 -41.12 2.98
CA ALA A 35 0.59 -40.87 1.61
C ALA A 35 -0.78 -40.19 1.61
N SER A 36 -0.83 -38.88 1.48
CA SER A 36 -2.01 -38.20 0.93
C SER A 36 -1.85 -38.18 -0.58
N ALA A 37 -2.79 -38.79 -1.28
CA ALA A 37 -2.81 -38.75 -2.74
C ALA A 37 -3.11 -37.31 -3.21
N GLN A 38 -2.10 -36.59 -3.61
CA GLN A 38 -2.25 -35.33 -4.33
C GLN A 38 -2.61 -35.63 -5.78
N ILE A 39 -3.76 -35.15 -6.20
CA ILE A 39 -4.25 -35.31 -7.56
C ILE A 39 -3.74 -34.15 -8.40
N GLY A 40 -2.75 -34.40 -9.25
CA GLY A 40 -2.53 -33.64 -10.48
C GLY A 40 -1.52 -32.50 -10.46
N GLN A 41 -0.56 -32.45 -9.54
CA GLN A 41 0.50 -31.44 -9.54
C GLN A 41 1.89 -32.04 -9.76
N PRO A 42 2.81 -31.37 -10.47
CA PRO A 42 4.19 -31.84 -10.54
C PRO A 42 4.84 -31.73 -9.16
N ASP A 43 5.12 -32.84 -8.52
CA ASP A 43 5.68 -33.00 -7.18
C ASP A 43 6.92 -32.15 -6.86
N ILE A 44 7.56 -31.58 -7.87
CA ILE A 44 8.87 -30.94 -7.76
C ILE A 44 8.79 -29.46 -7.42
N ILE A 45 7.70 -28.76 -7.77
CA ILE A 45 7.63 -27.29 -7.64
C ILE A 45 7.10 -26.91 -6.25
N GLN A 46 6.16 -27.63 -5.68
CA GLN A 46 5.48 -27.25 -4.45
C GLN A 46 6.29 -27.47 -3.17
N GLU A 47 7.03 -28.55 -3.05
CA GLU A 47 7.70 -28.89 -1.80
C GLU A 47 8.99 -28.11 -1.53
N HIS A 48 9.55 -27.42 -2.52
CA HIS A 48 10.89 -26.82 -2.41
C HIS A 48 10.98 -25.33 -2.67
N TRP A 49 9.92 -24.69 -3.17
CA TRP A 49 10.01 -23.34 -3.72
C TRP A 49 9.02 -22.35 -3.12
N TYR A 50 7.94 -22.84 -2.54
CA TYR A 50 6.91 -22.03 -1.92
C TYR A 50 6.88 -22.27 -0.42
N HIS A 51 6.56 -21.22 0.33
CA HIS A 51 6.37 -21.37 1.76
C HIS A 51 5.13 -22.19 2.06
N SER A 52 5.32 -23.23 2.91
CA SER A 52 4.22 -23.79 3.68
C SER A 52 3.91 -22.87 4.86
N TYR A 53 2.74 -23.03 5.49
CA TYR A 53 2.44 -22.29 6.72
C TYR A 53 3.53 -22.48 7.81
N LEU A 54 4.10 -23.66 7.92
CA LEU A 54 5.16 -23.94 8.90
C LEU A 54 6.44 -23.15 8.60
N THR A 55 6.93 -23.19 7.36
CA THR A 55 8.17 -22.49 6.98
C THR A 55 7.98 -20.98 7.08
N LEU A 56 6.84 -20.47 6.60
CA LEU A 56 6.48 -19.06 6.78
C LEU A 56 6.48 -18.65 8.26
N THR A 57 5.86 -19.46 9.14
CA THR A 57 5.79 -19.17 10.58
C THR A 57 7.18 -19.07 11.18
N LEU A 58 8.11 -19.96 10.81
CA LEU A 58 9.48 -19.94 11.30
C LEU A 58 10.23 -18.70 10.84
N ASP A 59 10.08 -18.31 9.59
CA ASP A 59 10.76 -17.14 9.02
C ASP A 59 10.26 -15.82 9.63
N VAL A 60 8.93 -15.61 9.74
CA VAL A 60 8.39 -14.38 10.34
C VAL A 60 8.73 -14.26 11.83
N GLN A 61 8.80 -15.37 12.56
CA GLN A 61 9.24 -15.38 13.96
C GLN A 61 10.74 -15.11 14.10
N ALA A 62 11.57 -15.62 13.18
CA ALA A 62 12.98 -15.33 13.12
C ALA A 62 13.22 -13.84 12.84
N TRP A 63 12.53 -13.25 11.86
CA TRP A 63 12.67 -11.82 11.57
C TRP A 63 12.28 -10.94 12.76
N ALA A 64 11.19 -11.25 13.44
CA ALA A 64 10.78 -10.50 14.64
C ALA A 64 11.79 -10.63 15.80
N SER A 65 12.49 -11.77 15.90
CA SER A 65 13.55 -11.98 16.89
C SER A 65 14.87 -11.31 16.52
N ASP A 66 15.24 -11.36 15.24
CA ASP A 66 16.56 -10.91 14.75
C ASP A 66 16.59 -9.40 14.48
N TYR A 67 15.43 -8.78 14.17
CA TYR A 67 15.31 -7.35 13.82
C TYR A 67 14.21 -6.64 14.62
N PRO A 68 14.20 -6.71 15.96
CA PRO A 68 13.12 -6.17 16.79
C PRO A 68 12.99 -4.64 16.71
N GLU A 69 14.01 -3.94 16.20
CA GLU A 69 13.99 -2.48 16.00
C GLU A 69 13.12 -2.03 14.82
N ILE A 70 12.88 -2.94 13.85
CA ILE A 70 12.04 -2.62 12.68
C ILE A 70 10.90 -3.60 12.48
N VAL A 71 10.90 -4.78 13.07
CA VAL A 71 9.89 -5.82 12.86
C VAL A 71 9.08 -6.07 14.13
N VAL A 72 7.77 -5.87 14.04
CA VAL A 72 6.82 -6.29 15.06
C VAL A 72 5.90 -7.33 14.46
N LEU A 73 5.94 -8.56 15.00
CA LEU A 73 5.04 -9.63 14.59
C LEU A 73 3.76 -9.59 15.43
N THR A 74 2.61 -9.59 14.76
CA THR A 74 1.28 -9.64 15.40
C THR A 74 0.38 -10.67 14.73
N VAL A 75 -0.78 -10.90 15.30
CA VAL A 75 -1.79 -11.84 14.81
C VAL A 75 -3.07 -11.06 14.49
N ALA A 76 -3.53 -11.12 13.25
CA ALA A 76 -4.81 -10.52 12.85
C ALA A 76 -6.02 -11.34 13.34
N GLY A 77 -5.86 -12.64 13.46
CA GLY A 77 -6.86 -13.62 13.88
C GLY A 77 -6.36 -15.03 13.63
N GLU A 78 -7.27 -15.98 13.53
CA GLU A 78 -6.96 -17.38 13.28
C GLU A 78 -7.81 -17.89 12.10
N THR A 79 -7.29 -18.89 11.38
CA THR A 79 -8.07 -19.64 10.39
C THR A 79 -9.10 -20.56 11.08
N GLU A 80 -9.99 -21.18 10.31
CA GLU A 80 -10.95 -22.15 10.82
C GLU A 80 -10.30 -23.34 11.57
N LEU A 81 -9.07 -23.74 11.20
CA LEU A 81 -8.32 -24.78 11.90
C LEU A 81 -7.39 -24.25 12.99
N GLY A 82 -7.48 -22.97 13.36
CA GLY A 82 -6.74 -22.35 14.46
C GLY A 82 -5.29 -22.03 14.13
N ARG A 83 -4.94 -21.80 12.86
CA ARG A 83 -3.63 -21.28 12.46
C ARG A 83 -3.64 -19.76 12.58
N ASN A 84 -2.61 -19.19 13.21
CA ASN A 84 -2.47 -17.74 13.33
C ASN A 84 -2.34 -17.06 11.96
N LEU A 85 -3.07 -16.00 11.76
CA LEU A 85 -2.92 -15.08 10.64
C LEU A 85 -1.85 -14.06 10.99
N TRP A 86 -0.60 -14.38 10.62
CA TRP A 86 0.56 -13.57 10.95
C TRP A 86 0.61 -12.29 10.14
N VAL A 87 0.80 -11.16 10.83
CA VAL A 87 1.07 -9.86 10.22
C VAL A 87 2.42 -9.35 10.67
N LEU A 88 3.29 -9.06 9.72
CA LEU A 88 4.52 -8.32 9.93
C LEU A 88 4.23 -6.82 9.84
N LYS A 89 4.58 -6.09 10.89
CA LYS A 89 4.62 -4.63 10.88
C LYS A 89 6.09 -4.24 10.75
N ILE A 90 6.44 -3.54 9.67
CA ILE A 90 7.83 -3.18 9.34
C ILE A 90 7.94 -1.67 9.23
N SER A 91 8.77 -1.06 10.06
CA SER A 91 9.04 0.39 10.07
C SER A 91 10.26 0.67 10.96
N ASP A 92 10.84 1.85 10.89
CA ASP A 92 11.77 2.33 11.94
C ASP A 92 10.95 2.73 13.19
N TRP A 93 10.82 1.79 14.14
CA TRP A 93 10.06 2.01 15.38
C TRP A 93 10.78 2.89 16.40
N ALA A 94 12.03 3.27 16.17
CA ALA A 94 12.69 4.28 16.98
C ALA A 94 12.09 5.67 16.79
N GLN A 95 11.36 5.88 15.69
CA GLN A 95 10.67 7.11 15.36
C GLN A 95 9.20 6.83 15.07
N ASN A 96 8.30 7.37 15.92
CA ASN A 96 6.85 7.24 15.74
C ASN A 96 6.31 8.17 14.64
N LEU A 97 7.04 9.24 14.34
CA LEU A 97 6.67 10.26 13.36
C LEU A 97 7.79 10.38 12.31
N LYS A 98 7.44 10.92 11.15
CA LYS A 98 8.40 11.27 10.12
C LYS A 98 9.36 12.37 10.61
N PRO A 99 10.48 12.58 9.92
CA PRO A 99 11.43 13.65 10.26
C PRO A 99 10.83 15.07 10.27
N ASP A 100 9.74 15.29 9.53
CA ASP A 100 8.99 16.56 9.50
C ASP A 100 7.96 16.70 10.64
N GLY A 101 7.83 15.68 11.50
CA GLY A 101 6.91 15.65 12.63
C GLY A 101 5.48 15.21 12.27
N THR A 102 5.21 14.82 11.03
CA THR A 102 3.91 14.29 10.62
C THR A 102 3.85 12.77 10.79
N GLU A 103 2.64 12.20 10.74
CA GLU A 103 2.41 10.75 10.81
C GLU A 103 3.01 10.05 9.59
N LYS A 104 3.49 8.81 9.78
CA LYS A 104 3.99 7.99 8.69
C LYS A 104 2.84 7.58 7.77
N GLU A 105 3.15 7.36 6.51
CA GLU A 105 2.24 6.73 5.57
C GLU A 105 2.06 5.25 5.94
N VAL A 106 0.86 4.72 5.74
CA VAL A 106 0.53 3.32 6.05
C VAL A 106 0.28 2.56 4.75
N VAL A 107 0.99 1.46 4.58
CA VAL A 107 0.78 0.52 3.47
C VAL A 107 0.31 -0.80 4.03
N TYR A 108 -0.81 -1.30 3.53
CA TYR A 108 -1.31 -2.62 3.83
C TYR A 108 -1.15 -3.55 2.63
N ILE A 109 -0.63 -4.74 2.88
CA ILE A 109 -0.46 -5.79 1.88
C ILE A 109 -1.02 -7.07 2.46
N ASP A 110 -1.81 -7.80 1.67
CA ASP A 110 -2.13 -9.18 1.99
C ASP A 110 -1.91 -10.11 0.79
N GLY A 111 -1.66 -11.37 1.08
CA GLY A 111 -1.49 -12.43 0.08
C GLY A 111 -2.22 -13.69 0.50
N GLY A 112 -2.35 -14.61 -0.45
CA GLY A 112 -2.84 -15.94 -0.17
C GLY A 112 -4.32 -16.04 0.20
N HIS A 113 -5.21 -15.19 -0.35
CA HIS A 113 -6.66 -15.40 -0.27
C HIS A 113 -7.05 -16.77 -0.84
N HIS A 114 -6.39 -17.17 -1.91
CA HIS A 114 -6.55 -18.51 -2.49
C HIS A 114 -5.33 -19.33 -2.16
N GLY A 115 -5.53 -20.48 -1.53
CA GLY A 115 -4.44 -21.26 -0.97
C GLY A 115 -3.52 -21.88 -2.02
N ASN A 116 -3.98 -22.06 -3.26
CA ASN A 116 -3.19 -22.57 -4.36
C ASN A 116 -2.52 -21.49 -5.22
N GLU A 117 -2.66 -20.22 -4.87
CA GLU A 117 -2.05 -19.09 -5.59
C GLU A 117 -0.71 -18.73 -4.93
N HIS A 118 0.28 -19.62 -5.03
CA HIS A 118 1.52 -19.54 -4.26
C HIS A 118 2.37 -18.31 -4.61
N LEU A 119 2.46 -17.91 -5.89
CA LEU A 119 3.31 -16.77 -6.29
C LEU A 119 2.86 -15.46 -5.64
N GLY A 120 1.54 -15.25 -5.47
CA GLY A 120 1.03 -14.08 -4.75
C GLY A 120 1.49 -14.06 -3.29
N THR A 121 1.47 -15.22 -2.63
CA THR A 121 2.01 -15.37 -1.27
C THR A 121 3.52 -15.09 -1.23
N GLU A 122 4.28 -15.61 -2.19
CA GLU A 122 5.73 -15.38 -2.27
C GLU A 122 6.08 -13.92 -2.58
N LEU A 123 5.30 -13.23 -3.41
CA LEU A 123 5.53 -11.80 -3.66
C LEU A 123 5.31 -10.96 -2.39
N ALA A 124 4.30 -11.29 -1.59
CA ALA A 124 4.10 -10.64 -0.28
C ALA A 124 5.28 -10.93 0.68
N PHE A 125 5.76 -12.17 0.72
CA PHE A 125 6.94 -12.57 1.49
C PHE A 125 8.19 -11.82 1.03
N LEU A 126 8.49 -11.83 -0.26
CA LEU A 126 9.65 -11.15 -0.83
C LEU A 126 9.62 -9.63 -0.63
N THR A 127 8.42 -9.05 -0.61
CA THR A 127 8.26 -7.62 -0.28
C THR A 127 8.71 -7.37 1.17
N ALA A 128 8.30 -8.19 2.13
CA ALA A 128 8.76 -8.08 3.51
C ALA A 128 10.28 -8.31 3.63
N GLU A 129 10.79 -9.39 3.02
CA GLU A 129 12.21 -9.74 3.04
C GLU A 129 13.09 -8.60 2.49
N PHE A 130 12.67 -7.98 1.38
CA PHE A 130 13.40 -6.87 0.75
C PHE A 130 13.65 -5.72 1.74
N TYR A 131 12.60 -5.29 2.47
CA TYR A 131 12.74 -4.19 3.43
C TYR A 131 13.52 -4.59 4.69
N ILE A 132 13.36 -5.81 5.17
CA ILE A 132 14.10 -6.31 6.34
C ILE A 132 15.60 -6.50 6.03
N GLU A 133 15.92 -7.17 4.92
CA GLU A 133 17.32 -7.41 4.53
C GLU A 133 18.01 -6.12 4.06
N GLY A 134 17.27 -5.22 3.38
CA GLY A 134 17.80 -3.92 2.98
C GLY A 134 18.16 -3.05 4.19
N TRP A 135 17.31 -3.04 5.23
CA TRP A 135 17.66 -2.39 6.50
C TRP A 135 18.90 -2.99 7.13
N ALA A 136 18.97 -4.32 7.23
CA ALA A 136 20.12 -5.02 7.80
C ALA A 136 21.42 -4.78 7.01
N ALA A 137 21.32 -4.57 5.71
CA ALA A 137 22.44 -4.22 4.83
C ALA A 137 22.84 -2.73 4.90
N GLY A 138 22.04 -1.88 5.58
CA GLY A 138 22.25 -0.43 5.60
C GLY A 138 21.91 0.26 4.28
N ASP A 139 20.98 -0.29 3.51
CA ASP A 139 20.51 0.32 2.26
C ASP A 139 19.76 1.61 2.57
N GLN A 140 20.30 2.74 2.08
CA GLN A 140 19.76 4.06 2.38
C GLN A 140 18.34 4.27 1.82
N GLU A 141 18.02 3.68 0.69
CA GLU A 141 16.69 3.75 0.09
C GLU A 141 15.65 3.07 0.99
N VAL A 142 15.98 1.90 1.53
CA VAL A 142 15.13 1.17 2.49
C VAL A 142 15.00 1.93 3.81
N ILE A 143 16.11 2.46 4.34
CA ILE A 143 16.11 3.27 5.56
C ILE A 143 15.21 4.51 5.39
N ASP A 144 15.31 5.22 4.27
CA ASP A 144 14.49 6.39 3.98
C ASP A 144 12.99 6.02 3.92
N VAL A 145 12.63 4.89 3.30
CA VAL A 145 11.24 4.40 3.28
C VAL A 145 10.75 4.06 4.68
N LEU A 146 11.48 3.25 5.45
CA LEU A 146 11.04 2.82 6.78
C LEU A 146 11.02 3.96 7.82
N SER A 147 11.76 5.04 7.57
CA SER A 147 11.68 6.25 8.40
C SER A 147 10.39 7.04 8.18
N THR A 148 9.69 6.84 7.05
CA THR A 148 8.50 7.61 6.65
C THR A 148 7.25 6.76 6.46
N THR A 149 7.37 5.44 6.49
CA THR A 149 6.29 4.51 6.14
C THR A 149 6.21 3.35 7.12
N GLU A 150 4.99 2.94 7.44
CA GLU A 150 4.68 1.70 8.14
C GLU A 150 4.11 0.69 7.13
N LEU A 151 4.77 -0.46 7.00
CA LEU A 151 4.31 -1.58 6.17
C LEU A 151 3.63 -2.60 7.07
N HIS A 152 2.41 -2.98 6.76
CA HIS A 152 1.68 -4.07 7.41
C HIS A 152 1.46 -5.16 6.38
N ILE A 153 2.05 -6.34 6.57
CA ILE A 153 2.03 -7.42 5.58
C ILE A 153 1.47 -8.70 6.19
N LEU A 154 0.25 -9.08 5.77
CA LEU A 154 -0.37 -10.37 6.06
C LEU A 154 -0.05 -11.31 4.91
N ILE A 155 0.98 -12.15 5.03
CA ILE A 155 1.57 -12.89 3.89
C ILE A 155 0.65 -14.01 3.39
N MET A 156 -0.03 -14.74 4.30
CA MET A 156 -0.82 -15.92 3.96
C MET A 156 -2.15 -15.91 4.71
N LEU A 157 -3.22 -15.42 4.06
CA LEU A 157 -4.55 -15.34 4.65
C LEU A 157 -5.22 -16.73 4.76
N ASN A 158 -5.15 -17.53 3.71
CA ASN A 158 -5.77 -18.86 3.64
C ASN A 158 -4.75 -19.97 3.91
N ALA A 159 -4.22 -20.00 5.12
CA ALA A 159 -3.22 -20.99 5.50
C ALA A 159 -3.75 -22.44 5.48
N ASP A 160 -5.04 -22.66 5.74
CA ASP A 160 -5.67 -23.97 5.67
C ASP A 160 -5.82 -24.46 4.23
N GLY A 161 -6.21 -23.56 3.32
CA GLY A 161 -6.29 -23.86 1.89
C GLY A 161 -4.91 -24.05 1.25
N ASN A 162 -3.90 -23.31 1.70
CA ASN A 162 -2.52 -23.48 1.25
C ASN A 162 -1.97 -24.88 1.59
N ASP A 163 -2.23 -25.38 2.80
CA ASP A 163 -1.78 -26.67 3.27
C ASP A 163 -2.31 -27.87 2.43
N ILE A 164 -3.47 -27.70 1.82
CA ILE A 164 -4.11 -28.70 0.97
C ILE A 164 -4.18 -28.31 -0.52
N ASP A 165 -3.45 -27.25 -0.88
CA ASP A 165 -3.31 -26.76 -2.25
C ASP A 165 -4.65 -26.52 -2.95
N THR A 166 -5.54 -25.76 -2.31
CA THR A 166 -6.87 -25.44 -2.84
C THR A 166 -7.12 -23.95 -2.91
N ARG A 167 -7.90 -23.53 -3.90
CA ARG A 167 -8.34 -22.14 -4.02
C ARG A 167 -9.14 -21.68 -2.79
N TRP A 168 -10.04 -22.52 -2.32
CA TRP A 168 -11.01 -22.20 -1.26
C TRP A 168 -10.41 -22.40 0.13
N ASN A 169 -11.05 -21.80 1.14
CA ASN A 169 -10.72 -22.17 2.52
C ASN A 169 -11.26 -23.59 2.86
N ILE A 170 -11.06 -24.04 4.10
CA ILE A 170 -11.46 -25.38 4.53
C ILE A 170 -12.99 -25.58 4.47
N ASN A 171 -13.78 -24.51 4.52
CA ASN A 171 -15.24 -24.53 4.38
C ASN A 171 -15.69 -24.51 2.90
N GLN A 172 -14.77 -24.55 1.95
CA GLN A 172 -14.99 -24.46 0.50
C GLN A 172 -15.60 -23.10 0.08
N VAL A 173 -15.26 -22.05 0.79
CA VAL A 173 -15.64 -20.65 0.46
C VAL A 173 -14.50 -19.98 -0.29
N ASP A 174 -14.82 -19.23 -1.33
CA ASP A 174 -13.91 -18.31 -2.00
C ASP A 174 -13.77 -17.05 -1.12
N LEU A 175 -12.65 -16.95 -0.41
CA LEU A 175 -12.41 -15.85 0.52
C LEU A 175 -12.45 -14.49 -0.19
N ASN A 176 -12.01 -14.41 -1.46
CA ASN A 176 -12.10 -13.19 -2.26
C ASN A 176 -13.49 -12.98 -2.91
N ARG A 177 -14.54 -13.55 -2.30
CA ARG A 177 -15.97 -13.31 -2.58
C ARG A 177 -16.75 -13.08 -1.29
N ASN A 178 -16.08 -13.07 -0.12
CA ASN A 178 -16.72 -13.07 1.19
C ASN A 178 -16.71 -11.71 1.89
N TYR A 179 -16.19 -10.65 1.26
CA TYR A 179 -16.17 -9.28 1.81
C TYR A 179 -17.50 -8.54 1.63
N ASP A 180 -17.86 -7.67 2.58
CA ASP A 180 -19.12 -6.90 2.57
C ASP A 180 -19.01 -5.64 1.70
N HIS A 181 -18.79 -5.85 0.40
CA HIS A 181 -18.99 -4.81 -0.61
C HIS A 181 -19.72 -5.43 -1.80
N TYR A 182 -21.01 -5.16 -1.88
CA TYR A 182 -21.90 -5.82 -2.87
C TYR A 182 -21.82 -7.35 -2.85
N TRP A 183 -21.60 -7.92 -1.65
CA TRP A 183 -21.52 -9.35 -1.45
C TRP A 183 -22.68 -10.07 -2.14
N ASN A 184 -22.37 -11.18 -2.83
CA ASN A 184 -23.31 -12.07 -3.53
C ASN A 184 -24.25 -11.37 -4.53
N THR A 185 -23.84 -10.24 -5.12
CA THR A 185 -24.65 -9.51 -6.14
C THR A 185 -24.16 -9.70 -7.57
N CYS A 186 -23.03 -10.37 -7.77
CA CYS A 186 -22.54 -10.82 -9.07
C CYS A 186 -22.74 -12.34 -9.21
N PRO A 187 -22.77 -12.86 -10.45
CA PRO A 187 -22.62 -14.30 -10.66
C PRO A 187 -21.28 -14.76 -10.05
N THR A 188 -21.36 -15.48 -8.96
CA THR A 188 -20.17 -15.97 -8.25
C THR A 188 -20.43 -17.36 -7.70
N THR A 189 -19.36 -18.07 -7.40
CA THR A 189 -19.40 -19.38 -6.75
C THR A 189 -18.84 -19.26 -5.34
N GLN A 190 -19.49 -19.90 -4.37
CA GLN A 190 -18.98 -20.08 -3.01
C GLN A 190 -18.64 -18.79 -2.25
N PRO A 191 -19.55 -17.81 -2.19
CA PRO A 191 -19.30 -16.55 -1.49
C PRO A 191 -19.45 -16.65 0.05
N GLY A 192 -19.67 -17.85 0.60
CA GLY A 192 -20.03 -18.07 1.99
C GLY A 192 -21.52 -17.90 2.28
N SER A 193 -21.91 -18.09 3.53
CA SER A 193 -23.31 -18.01 3.99
C SER A 193 -23.78 -16.57 4.19
N SER A 194 -22.86 -15.66 4.47
CA SER A 194 -23.02 -14.20 4.56
C SER A 194 -21.68 -13.53 4.24
N ALA A 195 -21.69 -12.21 4.08
CA ALA A 195 -20.45 -11.46 4.11
C ALA A 195 -19.74 -11.73 5.45
N PHE A 196 -18.41 -11.88 5.39
CA PHE A 196 -17.57 -12.18 6.54
C PHE A 196 -18.01 -13.43 7.33
N SER A 197 -18.57 -14.44 6.65
CA SER A 197 -18.89 -15.72 7.28
C SER A 197 -17.66 -16.54 7.66
N GLU A 198 -16.51 -16.24 7.06
CA GLU A 198 -15.27 -16.99 7.25
C GLU A 198 -14.34 -16.22 8.21
N SER A 199 -13.71 -16.95 9.14
CA SER A 199 -12.84 -16.37 10.16
C SER A 199 -11.66 -15.60 9.55
N GLU A 200 -11.14 -16.05 8.43
CA GLU A 200 -10.03 -15.40 7.73
C GLU A 200 -10.43 -14.01 7.20
N THR A 201 -11.59 -13.90 6.54
CA THR A 201 -12.05 -12.63 5.98
C THR A 201 -12.56 -11.66 7.04
N GLU A 202 -13.21 -12.19 8.11
CA GLU A 202 -13.59 -11.38 9.27
C GLU A 202 -12.35 -10.81 9.96
N ALA A 203 -11.32 -11.63 10.18
CA ALA A 203 -10.06 -11.20 10.79
C ALA A 203 -9.35 -10.14 9.95
N ASN A 204 -9.26 -10.35 8.63
CA ASN A 204 -8.65 -9.39 7.71
C ASN A 204 -9.40 -8.04 7.71
N ALA A 205 -10.73 -8.06 7.59
CA ALA A 205 -11.55 -6.85 7.65
C ALA A 205 -11.43 -6.13 8.99
N ASN A 206 -11.41 -6.87 10.11
CA ASN A 206 -11.18 -6.30 11.44
C ASN A 206 -9.80 -5.65 11.55
N TYR A 207 -8.77 -6.28 10.98
CA TYR A 207 -7.43 -5.69 10.93
C TYR A 207 -7.41 -4.39 10.12
N MET A 208 -8.04 -4.36 8.94
CA MET A 208 -8.20 -3.15 8.14
C MET A 208 -8.88 -2.03 8.93
N ASN A 209 -9.98 -2.35 9.64
CA ASN A 209 -10.77 -1.36 10.38
C ASN A 209 -10.08 -0.81 11.64
N THR A 210 -9.20 -1.59 12.27
CA THR A 210 -8.66 -1.24 13.60
C THR A 210 -7.19 -0.88 13.60
N MET A 211 -6.40 -1.45 12.67
CA MET A 211 -4.95 -1.32 12.67
C MET A 211 -4.40 -0.48 11.53
N VAL A 212 -5.12 -0.44 10.40
CA VAL A 212 -4.69 0.28 9.20
C VAL A 212 -5.85 1.10 8.59
N SER A 213 -6.76 1.60 9.43
CA SER A 213 -7.98 2.31 8.99
C SER A 213 -7.72 3.57 8.14
N ASP A 214 -6.51 4.08 8.12
CA ASP A 214 -6.07 5.25 7.39
C ASP A 214 -5.06 4.94 6.28
N ALA A 215 -4.93 3.66 5.88
CA ALA A 215 -3.94 3.22 4.89
C ALA A 215 -3.95 4.09 3.63
N ASP A 216 -2.74 4.46 3.20
CA ASP A 216 -2.49 5.27 2.00
C ASP A 216 -2.31 4.40 0.75
N LEU A 217 -2.19 3.08 0.93
CA LEU A 217 -2.15 2.07 -0.14
C LEU A 217 -2.57 0.70 0.41
N TYR A 218 -3.38 -0.03 -0.35
CA TYR A 218 -3.64 -1.44 -0.11
C TYR A 218 -3.37 -2.27 -1.37
N VAL A 219 -2.62 -3.36 -1.23
CA VAL A 219 -2.35 -4.31 -2.31
C VAL A 219 -2.68 -5.72 -1.84
N THR A 220 -3.57 -6.40 -2.56
CA THR A 220 -3.89 -7.81 -2.34
C THR A 220 -3.25 -8.66 -3.44
N MET A 221 -2.47 -9.67 -3.04
CA MET A 221 -1.64 -10.44 -3.95
C MET A 221 -2.26 -11.80 -4.27
N HIS A 222 -2.37 -12.07 -5.55
CA HIS A 222 -3.00 -13.23 -6.15
C HIS A 222 -2.13 -13.83 -7.26
N THR A 223 -2.60 -14.92 -7.85
CA THR A 223 -2.02 -15.55 -9.04
C THR A 223 -3.13 -16.11 -9.92
N GLY A 224 -3.03 -15.97 -11.22
CA GLY A 224 -3.99 -16.54 -12.16
C GLY A 224 -3.96 -15.88 -13.53
N VAL A 225 -3.40 -14.68 -13.62
CA VAL A 225 -3.14 -13.94 -14.86
C VAL A 225 -2.13 -12.83 -14.57
N TRP A 226 -1.27 -12.52 -15.49
CA TRP A 226 -0.28 -11.44 -15.29
C TRP A 226 -0.91 -10.07 -15.52
N ILE A 227 -1.41 -9.45 -14.45
CA ILE A 227 -2.12 -8.17 -14.50
C ILE A 227 -2.21 -7.51 -13.12
N MET A 228 -2.19 -6.19 -13.07
CA MET A 228 -2.55 -5.42 -11.88
C MET A 228 -3.93 -4.76 -12.08
N LEU A 229 -4.82 -4.93 -11.10
CA LEU A 229 -6.22 -4.57 -11.20
C LEU A 229 -6.59 -3.52 -10.15
N TYR A 230 -7.20 -2.41 -10.61
CA TYR A 230 -7.80 -1.42 -9.71
C TYR A 230 -9.34 -1.50 -9.72
N PRO A 231 -10.07 -0.95 -8.74
CA PRO A 231 -11.53 -0.95 -8.69
C PRO A 231 -12.16 -0.35 -9.96
N TRP A 232 -13.34 -0.78 -10.34
CA TRP A 232 -14.21 -1.72 -9.64
C TRP A 232 -14.23 -3.09 -10.29
N GLY A 233 -14.43 -4.14 -9.48
CA GLY A 233 -14.72 -5.48 -10.02
C GLY A 233 -16.18 -5.62 -10.47
N LYS A 234 -17.11 -4.98 -9.77
CA LYS A 234 -18.54 -5.07 -10.09
C LYS A 234 -18.91 -4.39 -11.39
N TRP A 235 -18.36 -3.21 -11.66
CA TRP A 235 -18.76 -2.36 -12.78
C TRP A 235 -17.60 -2.05 -13.72
N PRO A 236 -17.89 -1.89 -15.03
CA PRO A 236 -16.89 -1.43 -15.99
C PRO A 236 -16.58 0.07 -15.89
N GLN A 237 -17.36 0.82 -15.09
CA GLN A 237 -17.12 2.25 -14.87
C GLN A 237 -15.83 2.46 -14.07
N GLN A 238 -15.13 3.51 -14.41
CA GLN A 238 -13.96 3.94 -13.68
C GLN A 238 -14.33 4.41 -12.25
N PRO A 239 -13.46 4.23 -11.24
CA PRO A 239 -13.64 4.83 -9.93
C PRO A 239 -13.57 6.36 -10.01
N SER A 240 -14.06 7.06 -8.98
CA SER A 240 -14.11 8.53 -8.98
C SER A 240 -12.76 9.20 -9.09
N ASP A 241 -11.73 8.57 -8.56
CA ASP A 241 -10.33 9.02 -8.60
C ASP A 241 -9.47 8.24 -9.61
N TRP A 242 -10.07 7.83 -10.73
CA TRP A 242 -9.42 7.03 -11.79
C TRP A 242 -8.11 7.64 -12.30
N GLU A 243 -7.96 8.96 -12.22
CA GLU A 243 -6.75 9.67 -12.63
C GLU A 243 -5.52 9.22 -11.86
N LEU A 244 -5.67 8.92 -10.54
CA LEU A 244 -4.60 8.35 -9.73
C LEU A 244 -4.14 7.00 -10.28
N PHE A 245 -5.07 6.09 -10.56
CA PHE A 245 -4.75 4.76 -11.07
C PHE A 245 -4.11 4.81 -12.46
N HIS A 246 -4.57 5.74 -13.30
CA HIS A 246 -3.98 5.96 -14.63
C HIS A 246 -2.60 6.60 -14.54
N PHE A 247 -2.38 7.54 -13.61
CA PHE A 247 -1.06 8.08 -13.36
C PHE A 247 -0.07 6.96 -12.96
N ILE A 248 -0.45 6.11 -11.99
CA ILE A 248 0.37 4.97 -11.56
C ILE A 248 0.66 4.03 -12.73
N ARG A 249 -0.37 3.67 -13.53
CA ARG A 249 -0.21 2.85 -14.72
C ARG A 249 0.81 3.43 -15.70
N ASP A 250 0.64 4.70 -16.04
CA ASP A 250 1.44 5.36 -17.06
C ASP A 250 2.90 5.51 -16.59
N ASP A 251 3.13 5.74 -15.31
CA ASP A 251 4.47 5.85 -14.74
C ASP A 251 5.16 4.48 -14.61
N VAL A 252 4.44 3.43 -14.18
CA VAL A 252 4.94 2.05 -14.16
C VAL A 252 5.33 1.60 -15.57
N HIS A 253 4.46 1.83 -16.58
CA HIS A 253 4.74 1.46 -17.96
C HIS A 253 5.91 2.24 -18.57
N ALA A 254 6.11 3.47 -18.14
CA ALA A 254 7.22 4.29 -18.67
C ALA A 254 8.57 3.90 -18.08
N ASN A 255 8.62 3.35 -16.84
CA ASN A 255 9.85 3.31 -16.08
C ASN A 255 10.21 1.94 -15.48
N ILE A 256 9.25 0.99 -15.34
CA ILE A 256 9.44 -0.20 -14.52
C ILE A 256 9.05 -1.49 -15.24
N SER A 257 7.78 -1.64 -15.65
CA SER A 257 7.24 -2.88 -16.20
C SER A 257 6.12 -2.60 -17.18
N ASP A 258 5.93 -3.46 -18.16
CA ASP A 258 4.79 -3.41 -19.08
C ASP A 258 3.58 -4.25 -18.60
N ILE A 259 3.55 -4.64 -17.32
CA ILE A 259 2.41 -5.34 -16.71
C ILE A 259 1.10 -4.60 -17.01
N PRO A 260 0.07 -5.26 -17.55
CA PRO A 260 -1.21 -4.61 -17.80
C PRO A 260 -1.83 -4.09 -16.48
N ILE A 261 -2.21 -2.81 -16.42
CA ILE A 261 -2.88 -2.19 -15.27
C ILE A 261 -4.26 -1.71 -15.71
N ARG A 262 -5.35 -2.33 -15.18
CA ARG A 262 -6.71 -2.13 -15.67
C ARG A 262 -7.75 -2.11 -14.56
N ASN A 263 -8.91 -1.54 -14.87
CA ASN A 263 -10.13 -1.75 -14.08
C ASN A 263 -10.46 -3.25 -14.05
N ALA A 264 -10.75 -3.78 -12.87
CA ALA A 264 -10.87 -5.23 -12.66
C ALA A 264 -12.02 -5.87 -13.44
N ASN A 265 -13.17 -5.18 -13.57
CA ASN A 265 -14.28 -5.69 -14.37
C ASN A 265 -13.89 -5.86 -15.84
N GLN A 266 -13.14 -4.90 -16.38
CA GLN A 266 -12.71 -4.90 -17.78
C GLN A 266 -11.44 -5.73 -18.02
N GLY A 267 -10.59 -5.84 -17.00
CA GLY A 267 -9.33 -6.59 -17.06
C GLY A 267 -9.51 -8.09 -16.98
N LEU A 268 -10.48 -8.54 -16.19
CA LEU A 268 -10.82 -9.95 -16.03
C LEU A 268 -12.29 -10.23 -16.35
N TYR A 269 -13.16 -10.05 -15.36
CA TYR A 269 -14.60 -10.32 -15.42
C TYR A 269 -15.32 -9.64 -14.26
N PRO A 270 -16.65 -9.46 -14.33
CA PRO A 270 -17.43 -8.94 -13.20
C PRO A 270 -17.28 -9.81 -11.96
N ASN A 271 -16.86 -9.20 -10.85
CA ASN A 271 -16.68 -9.87 -9.55
C ASN A 271 -17.13 -8.94 -8.41
N CYS A 272 -17.60 -9.53 -7.30
CA CYS A 272 -18.14 -8.82 -6.14
C CYS A 272 -17.70 -9.50 -4.85
N GLY A 273 -17.79 -8.78 -3.73
CA GLY A 273 -17.38 -9.30 -2.43
C GLY A 273 -15.88 -9.53 -2.33
N THR A 274 -15.09 -8.75 -3.09
CA THR A 274 -13.63 -8.85 -3.11
C THR A 274 -13.00 -7.93 -2.07
N SER A 275 -11.84 -8.32 -1.57
CA SER A 275 -11.03 -7.51 -0.65
C SER A 275 -10.64 -6.16 -1.26
N ARG A 276 -10.28 -6.13 -2.56
CA ARG A 276 -9.97 -4.91 -3.30
C ARG A 276 -11.13 -3.90 -3.28
N ASP A 277 -12.34 -4.35 -3.68
CA ASP A 277 -13.49 -3.44 -3.74
C ASP A 277 -13.97 -3.02 -2.35
N TYR A 278 -13.78 -3.87 -1.33
CA TYR A 278 -14.00 -3.51 0.07
C TYR A 278 -12.98 -2.46 0.55
N GLY A 279 -11.71 -2.69 0.34
CA GLY A 279 -10.64 -1.75 0.69
C GLY A 279 -10.83 -0.37 0.06
N TYR A 280 -11.28 -0.33 -1.20
CA TYR A 280 -11.55 0.93 -1.87
C TYR A 280 -12.90 1.55 -1.47
N GLY A 281 -13.99 0.80 -1.56
CA GLY A 281 -15.35 1.34 -1.46
C GLY A 281 -15.83 1.55 -0.03
N VAL A 282 -15.30 0.78 0.94
CA VAL A 282 -15.68 0.85 2.36
C VAL A 282 -14.59 1.53 3.18
N MET A 283 -13.32 1.13 2.99
CA MET A 283 -12.22 1.67 3.77
C MET A 283 -11.63 2.96 3.19
N GLY A 284 -11.88 3.24 1.91
CA GLY A 284 -11.35 4.44 1.26
C GLY A 284 -9.89 4.36 0.82
N PHE A 285 -9.29 3.18 0.75
CA PHE A 285 -7.89 3.00 0.34
C PHE A 285 -7.71 3.06 -1.19
N PRO A 286 -6.63 3.62 -1.73
CA PRO A 286 -6.20 3.30 -3.09
C PRO A 286 -5.79 1.83 -3.12
N THR A 287 -6.47 1.03 -3.95
CA THR A 287 -6.36 -0.43 -3.84
C THR A 287 -6.03 -1.07 -5.18
N PHE A 288 -5.13 -2.07 -5.14
CA PHE A 288 -4.83 -2.94 -6.27
C PHE A 288 -4.97 -4.42 -5.89
N THR A 289 -5.43 -5.25 -6.83
CA THR A 289 -5.11 -6.67 -6.85
C THR A 289 -3.92 -6.86 -7.77
N PHE A 290 -2.87 -7.48 -7.28
CA PHE A 290 -1.70 -7.87 -8.06
C PHE A 290 -1.82 -9.36 -8.37
N GLU A 291 -2.01 -9.70 -9.64
CA GLU A 291 -2.03 -11.06 -10.14
C GLU A 291 -0.67 -11.36 -10.76
N THR A 292 0.08 -12.28 -10.17
CA THR A 292 1.51 -12.42 -10.45
C THR A 292 1.82 -13.15 -11.76
N ASP A 293 1.06 -14.18 -12.13
CA ASP A 293 1.24 -14.91 -13.39
C ASP A 293 -0.01 -15.70 -13.73
N ASP A 294 -0.19 -16.03 -15.02
CA ASP A 294 -1.27 -16.88 -15.50
C ASP A 294 -0.95 -18.37 -15.46
N GLU A 295 0.31 -18.74 -15.28
CA GLU A 295 0.80 -20.10 -15.34
C GLU A 295 1.72 -20.44 -14.15
N GLN A 296 1.32 -20.10 -12.92
CA GLN A 296 2.15 -20.29 -11.71
C GLN A 296 2.80 -21.66 -11.58
N PHE A 297 2.18 -22.72 -12.12
CA PHE A 297 2.69 -24.09 -12.09
C PHE A 297 3.52 -24.45 -13.32
N LEU A 298 3.61 -23.59 -14.34
CA LEU A 298 4.26 -23.85 -15.61
C LEU A 298 5.54 -23.06 -15.82
N LEU A 299 5.91 -22.15 -14.91
CA LEU A 299 7.15 -21.40 -15.00
C LEU A 299 8.41 -22.31 -15.02
N GLY A 300 8.30 -23.55 -14.57
CA GLY A 300 9.17 -24.67 -14.89
C GLY A 300 10.62 -24.58 -14.36
N SER A 301 11.08 -23.44 -13.86
CA SER A 301 12.42 -23.30 -13.28
C SER A 301 12.46 -22.21 -12.20
N VAL A 302 13.43 -22.32 -11.28
CA VAL A 302 13.70 -21.30 -10.23
C VAL A 302 14.01 -19.96 -10.85
N GLU A 303 14.78 -19.96 -11.95
CA GLU A 303 15.16 -18.75 -12.63
C GLU A 303 13.93 -18.01 -13.19
N ALA A 304 13.01 -18.72 -13.83
CA ALA A 304 11.80 -18.11 -14.40
C ALA A 304 10.88 -17.51 -13.32
N ILE A 305 10.72 -18.22 -12.19
CA ILE A 305 9.97 -17.71 -11.04
C ILE A 305 10.67 -16.49 -10.44
N SER A 306 11.97 -16.58 -10.24
CA SER A 306 12.76 -15.49 -9.67
C SER A 306 12.76 -14.24 -10.54
N ASP A 307 12.87 -14.39 -11.85
CA ASP A 307 12.83 -13.27 -12.80
C ASP A 307 11.46 -12.59 -12.77
N ARG A 308 10.37 -13.37 -12.75
CA ARG A 308 9.00 -12.87 -12.65
C ARG A 308 8.77 -12.11 -11.34
N LEU A 309 9.04 -12.73 -10.21
CA LEU A 309 8.86 -12.10 -8.90
C LEU A 309 9.79 -10.91 -8.70
N GLY A 310 10.98 -10.90 -9.33
CA GLY A 310 11.89 -9.77 -9.29
C GLY A 310 11.34 -8.54 -9.99
N GLU A 311 10.75 -8.70 -11.19
CA GLU A 311 10.08 -7.62 -11.91
C GLU A 311 8.89 -7.06 -11.13
N GLU A 312 8.10 -7.94 -10.54
CA GLU A 312 6.91 -7.56 -9.77
C GLU A 312 7.27 -6.90 -8.44
N LEU A 313 8.35 -7.33 -7.80
CA LEU A 313 8.89 -6.67 -6.63
C LEU A 313 9.34 -5.23 -6.94
N ASP A 314 9.88 -4.96 -8.13
CA ASP A 314 10.22 -3.60 -8.54
C ASP A 314 8.97 -2.71 -8.67
N VAL A 315 7.84 -3.26 -9.13
CA VAL A 315 6.55 -2.54 -9.13
C VAL A 315 6.08 -2.28 -7.69
N MET A 316 6.19 -3.26 -6.79
CA MET A 316 5.81 -3.09 -5.38
C MET A 316 6.69 -2.04 -4.70
N ARG A 317 8.00 -2.05 -4.93
CA ARG A 317 8.91 -1.03 -4.44
C ARG A 317 8.51 0.36 -4.90
N TYR A 318 8.20 0.53 -6.19
CA TYR A 318 7.71 1.79 -6.75
C TYR A 318 6.43 2.27 -6.02
N LEU A 319 5.46 1.38 -5.83
CA LEU A 319 4.21 1.73 -5.13
C LEU A 319 4.46 2.19 -3.69
N ILE A 320 5.32 1.50 -2.96
CA ILE A 320 5.65 1.80 -1.57
C ILE A 320 6.49 3.08 -1.45
N GLN A 321 7.54 3.23 -2.26
CA GLN A 321 8.41 4.41 -2.24
C GLN A 321 7.70 5.72 -2.57
N ASN A 322 6.62 5.63 -3.34
CA ASN A 322 5.84 6.79 -3.77
C ASN A 322 4.51 6.91 -3.03
N VAL A 323 4.28 6.14 -1.96
CA VAL A 323 3.02 6.11 -1.22
C VAL A 323 2.57 7.50 -0.74
N TRP A 324 3.53 8.36 -0.42
CA TRP A 324 3.27 9.76 -0.04
C TRP A 324 2.42 10.51 -1.08
N TYR A 325 2.53 10.17 -2.36
CA TYR A 325 1.82 10.83 -3.45
C TYR A 325 0.41 10.29 -3.72
N TRP A 326 0.03 9.13 -3.15
CA TRP A 326 -1.22 8.46 -3.53
C TRP A 326 -2.49 9.06 -2.90
N ARG A 327 -2.38 10.25 -2.31
CA ARG A 327 -3.50 11.05 -1.81
C ARG A 327 -3.36 12.51 -2.23
N ALA A 328 -4.39 13.33 -1.96
CA ALA A 328 -4.23 14.79 -1.98
C ALA A 328 -3.25 15.21 -0.86
N ARG A 329 -2.42 16.22 -1.16
CA ARG A 329 -1.45 16.84 -0.24
C ARG A 329 -1.56 18.35 -0.39
N LEU A 330 -2.42 18.95 0.41
CA LEU A 330 -2.70 20.37 0.30
C LEU A 330 -1.72 21.17 1.14
N VAL A 331 -1.08 22.13 0.48
CA VAL A 331 -0.21 23.12 1.13
C VAL A 331 -0.80 24.50 0.88
N VAL A 332 -0.98 25.27 1.94
CA VAL A 332 -1.38 26.69 1.84
C VAL A 332 -0.12 27.53 1.73
N GLU A 333 0.10 28.12 0.57
CA GLU A 333 1.29 28.94 0.31
C GLU A 333 1.11 30.42 0.71
N SER A 334 -0.14 30.90 0.72
CA SER A 334 -0.46 32.22 1.25
C SER A 334 -1.90 32.32 1.73
N ILE A 335 -2.10 33.16 2.76
CA ILE A 335 -3.41 33.66 3.21
C ILE A 335 -3.34 35.17 3.32
N GLU A 336 -4.27 35.88 2.64
CA GLU A 336 -4.48 37.30 2.79
C GLU A 336 -5.86 37.60 3.37
N ILE A 337 -5.90 38.30 4.51
CA ILE A 337 -7.14 38.57 5.26
C ILE A 337 -7.47 40.06 5.13
N GLY A 338 -8.65 40.39 4.65
CA GLY A 338 -9.12 41.77 4.55
C GLY A 338 -10.44 41.91 3.80
N ASP A 339 -11.12 43.02 3.96
CA ASP A 339 -12.37 43.36 3.27
C ASP A 339 -13.50 42.33 3.49
N GLY A 340 -13.48 41.59 4.60
CA GLY A 340 -14.43 40.51 4.90
C GLY A 340 -14.19 39.25 4.08
N LEU A 341 -13.01 39.07 3.52
CA LEU A 341 -12.57 37.94 2.75
C LEU A 341 -11.30 37.32 3.32
N VAL A 342 -11.12 36.04 3.08
CA VAL A 342 -9.85 35.31 3.15
C VAL A 342 -9.52 34.86 1.75
N ASP A 343 -8.48 35.38 1.16
CA ASP A 343 -7.93 34.94 -0.10
C ASP A 343 -6.74 34.01 0.19
N ALA A 344 -6.79 32.79 -0.33
CA ALA A 344 -5.77 31.79 -0.09
C ALA A 344 -5.28 31.15 -1.38
N HIS A 345 -3.96 30.99 -1.49
CA HIS A 345 -3.32 30.20 -2.53
C HIS A 345 -3.02 28.80 -1.97
N VAL A 346 -3.60 27.79 -2.58
CA VAL A 346 -3.50 26.40 -2.14
C VAL A 346 -2.94 25.54 -3.27
N VAL A 347 -1.94 24.73 -2.98
CA VAL A 347 -1.29 23.80 -3.91
C VAL A 347 -1.57 22.37 -3.49
N ASN A 348 -1.91 21.50 -4.44
CA ASN A 348 -2.00 20.07 -4.22
C ASN A 348 -0.74 19.39 -4.76
N LEU A 349 0.14 18.95 -3.88
CA LEU A 349 1.37 18.23 -4.22
C LEU A 349 1.15 16.75 -4.51
N GLY A 350 -0.02 16.20 -4.13
CA GLY A 350 -0.37 14.79 -4.31
C GLY A 350 -0.85 14.46 -5.72
N ARG A 351 -1.06 13.18 -5.97
CA ARG A 351 -1.54 12.62 -7.24
C ARG A 351 -3.04 12.27 -7.22
N ALA A 352 -3.71 12.53 -6.10
CA ALA A 352 -5.16 12.43 -6.02
C ALA A 352 -5.79 13.82 -5.90
N SER A 353 -6.96 14.00 -6.54
CA SER A 353 -7.80 15.18 -6.38
C SER A 353 -8.58 15.11 -5.06
N THR A 354 -9.01 16.26 -4.54
CA THR A 354 -10.03 16.34 -3.49
C THR A 354 -11.13 17.31 -3.90
N SER A 355 -12.38 16.95 -3.60
CA SER A 355 -13.54 17.83 -3.81
C SER A 355 -13.94 18.59 -2.57
N ASN A 356 -13.41 18.17 -1.41
CA ASN A 356 -13.80 18.63 -0.10
C ASN A 356 -12.59 19.12 0.68
N ALA A 357 -12.25 20.40 0.54
CA ALA A 357 -11.27 21.07 1.34
C ALA A 357 -11.87 22.32 1.97
N SER A 358 -11.45 22.69 3.17
CA SER A 358 -11.84 23.94 3.85
C SER A 358 -10.72 24.47 4.72
N LEU A 359 -10.63 25.80 4.86
CA LEU A 359 -9.75 26.45 5.82
C LEU A 359 -10.48 26.57 7.16
N HIS A 360 -9.78 26.29 8.23
CA HIS A 360 -10.23 26.40 9.61
C HIS A 360 -9.38 27.40 10.36
N TYR A 361 -10.02 28.20 11.22
CA TYR A 361 -9.34 29.05 12.20
C TYR A 361 -9.79 28.68 13.60
N MET A 362 -8.85 28.39 14.48
CA MET A 362 -9.07 27.90 15.83
C MET A 362 -8.43 28.85 16.84
N ASP A 363 -8.96 28.89 18.07
CA ASP A 363 -8.31 29.58 19.18
C ASP A 363 -7.14 28.76 19.76
N SER A 364 -6.48 29.31 20.77
CA SER A 364 -5.35 28.66 21.44
C SER A 364 -5.71 27.39 22.22
N SER A 365 -7.00 27.11 22.42
CA SER A 365 -7.50 25.87 23.03
C SER A 365 -7.85 24.80 21.99
N GLY A 366 -7.84 25.14 20.69
CA GLY A 366 -8.25 24.29 19.59
C GLY A 366 -9.76 24.36 19.29
N GLU A 367 -10.50 25.33 19.85
CA GLU A 367 -11.92 25.54 19.53
C GLU A 367 -12.02 26.19 18.13
N LEU A 368 -12.87 25.60 17.25
CA LEU A 368 -13.12 26.12 15.92
C LEU A 368 -13.92 27.43 15.97
N LEU A 369 -13.29 28.53 15.60
CA LEU A 369 -13.90 29.86 15.56
C LEU A 369 -14.48 30.21 14.19
N TRP A 370 -13.89 29.68 13.12
CA TRP A 370 -14.34 29.94 11.75
C TRP A 370 -13.94 28.79 10.83
N GLN A 371 -14.83 28.52 9.86
CA GLN A 371 -14.61 27.54 8.78
C GLN A 371 -15.08 28.16 7.46
N SER A 372 -14.28 28.00 6.42
CA SER A 372 -14.65 28.42 5.07
C SER A 372 -15.73 27.52 4.45
N SER A 373 -16.31 27.97 3.35
CA SER A 373 -17.00 27.07 2.42
C SER A 373 -16.01 26.03 1.87
N MET A 374 -16.56 24.88 1.44
CA MET A 374 -15.76 23.82 0.79
C MET A 374 -15.34 24.25 -0.61
N PHE A 375 -14.14 23.81 -1.01
CA PHE A 375 -13.60 23.94 -2.35
C PHE A 375 -12.90 22.64 -2.77
N GLY A 376 -12.73 22.46 -4.08
CA GLY A 376 -12.00 21.32 -4.64
C GLY A 376 -10.69 21.75 -5.29
N ILE A 377 -9.75 20.81 -5.35
CA ILE A 377 -8.48 21.01 -6.04
C ILE A 377 -8.04 19.70 -6.70
N ASN A 378 -7.71 19.76 -7.98
CA ASN A 378 -7.23 18.61 -8.72
C ASN A 378 -5.81 18.22 -8.32
N ALA A 379 -5.45 16.98 -8.59
CA ALA A 379 -4.11 16.46 -8.41
C ALA A 379 -3.07 17.36 -9.10
N THR A 380 -1.96 17.63 -8.43
CA THR A 380 -0.83 18.43 -8.96
C THR A 380 -1.15 19.84 -9.44
N ASN A 381 -2.30 20.37 -9.06
CA ASN A 381 -2.74 21.72 -9.42
C ASN A 381 -2.65 22.69 -8.23
N GLU A 382 -2.73 23.96 -8.56
CA GLU A 382 -2.87 25.06 -7.61
C GLU A 382 -4.20 25.77 -7.82
N THR A 383 -4.70 26.45 -6.79
CA THR A 383 -5.95 27.23 -6.86
C THR A 383 -5.89 28.44 -5.96
N GLU A 384 -6.46 29.55 -6.47
CA GLU A 384 -6.76 30.73 -5.69
C GLU A 384 -8.23 30.65 -5.23
N VAL A 385 -8.46 30.74 -3.94
CA VAL A 385 -9.82 30.74 -3.38
C VAL A 385 -10.05 32.05 -2.61
N SER A 386 -11.23 32.66 -2.87
CA SER A 386 -11.68 33.84 -2.13
C SER A 386 -12.90 33.46 -1.31
N LEU A 387 -12.75 33.44 0.00
CA LEU A 387 -13.67 32.84 0.95
C LEU A 387 -14.32 33.91 1.82
N ASP A 388 -15.63 33.84 2.02
CA ASP A 388 -16.37 34.79 2.89
C ASP A 388 -15.89 34.66 4.34
N ALA A 389 -15.36 35.74 4.85
CA ALA A 389 -14.79 35.82 6.20
C ALA A 389 -15.41 36.95 7.04
N ARG A 390 -16.60 37.42 6.69
CA ARG A 390 -17.29 38.51 7.45
C ARG A 390 -17.58 38.15 8.88
N ASN A 391 -17.65 36.86 9.21
CA ASN A 391 -17.84 36.33 10.57
C ASN A 391 -16.53 35.95 11.25
N LEU A 392 -15.38 36.08 10.56
CA LEU A 392 -14.08 35.75 11.13
C LEU A 392 -13.67 36.84 12.15
N THR A 393 -13.35 36.42 13.36
CA THR A 393 -12.75 37.25 14.37
C THR A 393 -11.42 36.65 14.78
N LEU A 394 -10.34 37.38 14.49
CA LEU A 394 -9.00 36.93 14.88
C LEU A 394 -8.80 37.15 16.38
N VAL A 395 -8.24 36.15 17.06
CA VAL A 395 -7.90 36.17 18.48
C VAL A 395 -6.42 35.95 18.69
N GLU A 396 -5.90 36.40 19.84
CA GLU A 396 -4.49 36.18 20.20
C GLU A 396 -4.21 34.67 20.37
N GLY A 397 -3.13 34.20 19.72
CA GLY A 397 -2.76 32.79 19.74
C GLY A 397 -3.64 31.88 18.89
N GLY A 398 -4.48 32.45 18.02
CA GLY A 398 -5.29 31.67 17.08
C GLY A 398 -4.43 31.05 15.96
N THR A 399 -4.82 29.87 15.51
CA THR A 399 -4.09 29.07 14.52
C THR A 399 -4.94 28.74 13.31
N TRP A 400 -4.30 28.56 12.17
CA TRP A 400 -4.93 28.15 10.92
C TRP A 400 -4.60 26.71 10.60
N SER A 401 -5.57 26.00 10.02
CA SER A 401 -5.38 24.69 9.43
C SER A 401 -6.18 24.54 8.13
N ILE A 402 -5.79 23.58 7.31
CA ILE A 402 -6.56 23.13 6.17
C ILE A 402 -7.06 21.72 6.43
N ASN A 403 -8.37 21.53 6.32
CA ASN A 403 -9.03 20.24 6.50
C ASN A 403 -9.55 19.74 5.14
N TYR A 404 -9.22 18.52 4.75
CA TYR A 404 -9.59 17.99 3.44
C TYR A 404 -9.69 16.47 3.43
N GLN A 405 -10.46 15.92 2.48
CA GLN A 405 -10.46 14.48 2.23
C GLN A 405 -9.23 14.06 1.43
N LYS A 406 -8.63 12.92 1.79
CA LYS A 406 -7.45 12.36 1.10
C LYS A 406 -7.69 12.13 -0.40
N ARG A 407 -8.95 11.83 -0.82
CA ARG A 407 -9.32 11.54 -2.22
C ARG A 407 -10.80 11.84 -2.50
N VAL A 408 -11.17 11.88 -3.78
CA VAL A 408 -12.55 12.14 -4.25
C VAL A 408 -13.41 10.87 -4.15
N ILE A 409 -13.51 10.28 -2.97
CA ILE A 409 -14.42 9.16 -2.68
C ILE A 409 -15.04 9.34 -1.30
N ASP A 410 -16.31 8.96 -1.14
CA ASP A 410 -17.05 9.23 0.10
C ASP A 410 -16.41 8.57 1.34
N ALA A 411 -15.87 7.37 1.18
CA ALA A 411 -15.17 6.62 2.24
C ALA A 411 -13.78 7.17 2.58
N SER A 412 -13.24 8.13 1.81
CA SER A 412 -11.88 8.65 2.03
C SER A 412 -11.79 9.41 3.35
N MET A 413 -10.71 9.14 4.08
CA MET A 413 -10.40 9.78 5.35
C MET A 413 -10.15 11.29 5.19
N TRP A 414 -10.43 12.02 6.28
CA TRP A 414 -10.14 13.44 6.40
C TRP A 414 -8.77 13.65 7.05
N VAL A 415 -8.08 14.69 6.58
CA VAL A 415 -6.79 15.16 7.12
C VAL A 415 -6.95 16.59 7.56
N ASN A 416 -6.32 16.94 8.68
CA ASN A 416 -6.23 18.31 9.16
C ASN A 416 -4.76 18.68 9.32
N GLU A 417 -4.27 19.59 8.48
CA GLU A 417 -2.87 20.04 8.48
C GLU A 417 -2.75 21.49 8.89
N SER A 418 -1.77 21.80 9.73
CA SER A 418 -1.49 23.16 10.19
C SER A 418 -0.98 24.02 9.05
N VAL A 419 -1.38 25.29 9.03
CA VAL A 419 -0.86 26.31 8.12
C VAL A 419 0.27 27.07 8.82
N ASP A 420 1.39 27.25 8.12
CA ASP A 420 2.52 28.04 8.62
C ASP A 420 2.10 29.50 8.83
N GLU A 421 2.34 30.05 10.01
CA GLU A 421 2.02 31.45 10.35
C GLU A 421 2.73 32.46 9.43
N ASN A 422 3.88 32.10 8.88
CA ASN A 422 4.66 32.98 8.00
C ASN A 422 4.00 33.26 6.65
N VAL A 423 3.02 32.46 6.24
CA VAL A 423 2.28 32.65 4.98
C VAL A 423 1.02 33.50 5.14
N ILE A 424 0.70 33.97 6.37
CA ILE A 424 -0.52 34.70 6.70
C ILE A 424 -0.26 36.19 6.72
N ARG A 425 -1.08 36.98 6.03
CA ARG A 425 -0.96 38.45 5.91
C ARG A 425 -2.32 39.14 6.02
N ASN A 426 -2.30 40.37 6.51
CA ASN A 426 -3.48 41.25 6.48
C ASN A 426 -3.40 42.17 5.23
N LYS A 427 -4.48 42.24 4.44
CA LYS A 427 -4.61 43.22 3.35
C LYS A 427 -4.48 44.66 3.91
N GLY A 428 -3.55 45.44 3.39
CA GLY A 428 -3.33 46.82 3.81
C GLY A 428 -2.21 47.05 4.84
N GLY A 429 -1.53 46.04 5.31
CA GLY A 429 -0.30 46.17 6.08
C GLY A 429 0.88 46.46 5.15
N GLY A 430 1.55 47.64 5.34
CA GLY A 430 2.60 48.14 4.47
C GLY A 430 3.77 47.17 4.30
N SER A 431 4.34 47.20 3.10
CA SER A 431 5.54 46.54 2.59
C SER A 431 6.44 45.84 3.62
N GLY A 432 6.17 44.60 3.90
CA GLY A 432 7.15 43.63 4.39
C GLY A 432 7.82 42.96 3.17
N LEU A 433 9.14 42.86 3.21
CA LEU A 433 9.98 42.18 2.21
C LEU A 433 9.33 40.85 1.78
N LEU A 434 9.35 40.59 0.48
CA LEU A 434 9.01 39.26 -0.07
C LEU A 434 9.78 38.20 0.75
N PRO A 435 9.12 37.23 1.34
CA PRO A 435 9.83 36.12 1.98
C PRO A 435 10.70 35.43 0.92
N ALA A 436 11.93 35.11 1.32
CA ALA A 436 12.72 34.16 0.55
C ALA A 436 11.88 32.85 0.36
N PRO A 437 11.99 32.18 -0.76
CA PRO A 437 11.26 30.92 -0.98
C PRO A 437 11.43 30.04 0.26
N SER A 438 10.32 29.60 0.83
CA SER A 438 10.33 28.80 2.05
C SER A 438 11.27 27.60 1.87
N MET A 439 11.95 27.18 2.94
CA MET A 439 12.81 25.97 2.89
C MET A 439 12.06 24.75 2.38
N LEU A 440 10.74 24.73 2.52
CA LEU A 440 9.87 23.65 1.97
C LEU A 440 9.94 23.57 0.44
N LEU A 441 9.95 24.72 -0.28
CA LEU A 441 10.19 24.76 -1.73
C LEU A 441 11.58 24.25 -2.11
N VAL A 442 12.58 24.44 -1.24
CA VAL A 442 13.92 23.88 -1.45
C VAL A 442 13.91 22.35 -1.30
N PHE A 443 13.16 21.78 -0.35
CA PHE A 443 13.02 20.33 -0.20
C PHE A 443 12.23 19.70 -1.37
N VAL A 444 11.14 20.32 -1.81
CA VAL A 444 10.37 19.88 -2.99
C VAL A 444 11.20 20.00 -4.27
N ALA A 445 11.97 21.10 -4.42
CA ALA A 445 12.88 21.25 -5.57
C ALA A 445 14.04 20.24 -5.53
N PHE A 446 14.54 19.86 -4.35
CA PHE A 446 15.54 18.79 -4.21
C PHE A 446 14.95 17.42 -4.47
N ALA A 447 13.72 17.13 -4.03
CA ALA A 447 13.02 15.88 -4.35
C ALA A 447 12.76 15.75 -5.85
N LEU A 448 12.24 16.79 -6.51
CA LEU A 448 12.04 16.84 -7.96
C LEU A 448 13.36 16.80 -8.75
N ALA A 449 14.42 17.45 -8.24
CA ALA A 449 15.75 17.40 -8.86
C ALA A 449 16.41 16.02 -8.68
N ALA A 450 16.19 15.33 -7.57
CA ALA A 450 16.66 13.97 -7.34
C ALA A 450 15.97 12.97 -8.29
N ILE A 451 14.65 13.09 -8.49
CA ILE A 451 13.87 12.30 -9.45
C ILE A 451 14.38 12.55 -10.88
N ASN A 452 14.58 13.82 -11.28
CA ASN A 452 15.09 14.15 -12.61
C ASN A 452 16.57 13.77 -12.83
N SER A 453 17.39 13.70 -11.80
CA SER A 453 18.80 13.26 -11.92
C SER A 453 18.92 11.75 -12.01
N ARG A 454 17.99 10.98 -11.39
CA ARG A 454 17.94 9.52 -11.50
C ARG A 454 17.51 9.06 -12.89
N ASN A 455 16.54 9.73 -13.53
CA ASN A 455 16.12 9.45 -14.92
C ASN A 455 17.24 9.63 -15.97
N ARG A 456 18.42 10.18 -15.61
CA ARG A 456 19.59 10.29 -16.48
C ARG A 456 20.64 9.19 -16.29
N LYS A 457 20.48 8.30 -15.29
CA LYS A 457 21.44 7.22 -15.01
C LYS A 457 21.01 5.84 -15.52
N PHE A 458 19.79 5.72 -16.03
CA PHE A 458 19.25 4.48 -16.61
C PHE A 458 19.09 4.56 -18.14
N LYS A 459 19.89 5.36 -18.82
CA LYS A 459 20.06 5.31 -20.29
C LYS A 459 21.43 4.79 -20.65
#